data_b60d2e6222d11593a5243b688e818eb3
#
_entry.id   b60d2e6222d11593a5243b688e818eb3
#
_cell.length_a   1.000
_cell.length_b   1.000
_cell.length_c   1.000
_cell.angle_alpha   90.00
_cell.angle_beta   90.00
_cell.angle_gamma   90.00
#
_symmetry.space_group_name_H-M   'P 1'
#
loop_
_entity.id
_entity.type
_entity.pdbx_description
1 polymer ?
#
loop_
_entity_poly.entity_id
_entity_poly.type
_entity_poly.pdbx_seq_one_letter_code
_entity_poly.pdbx_strand_id
1 'polypeptide(L)'
;MNVPFVDLKKQYQSIQQEILSSINCVFEDGTFVSGQYLQQFENEFASLHGVNHCIGVGNGTDAIFTILKMLGIGAGDEVIIPSHNWISSAEMITLTGATPVFVDSDSSSNTFTIDPKKIEAKITPHTKAILPVHLYGQPAHIHAIKSIADKFNLYLIEDCAQSILAEEDNQRVGTFGIASAFSFYPTKNLGAYGDGGAILTNDDGLAKKMRAFANHGMIEKNVHAMQGINSRLDSIQAAVLSVKLKHIESWNEKRIHLANRYSSLLRDIPFIELPVIRDNVKHVFHLYVIRTPQREALQKYLSSKGIQTSIHYPLALPFLTPYKSVNSNLDTYPIAFRDQNQILSLPLYPELSVEAIQHVCSSIAEFFKR
;
A
#
# COMPACT_ATOMS: atom_id res chain seq x y z
N MET A 1 -28.24 10.90 6.21
CA MET A 1 -26.96 11.53 5.80
C MET A 1 -26.31 10.64 4.78
N ASN A 2 -25.74 11.19 3.70
CA ASN A 2 -24.96 10.38 2.75
C ASN A 2 -23.47 10.47 3.12
N VAL A 3 -22.82 9.31 3.34
CA VAL A 3 -21.41 9.20 3.72
C VAL A 3 -20.70 8.38 2.65
N PRO A 4 -19.99 9.02 1.70
CA PRO A 4 -19.23 8.32 0.68
C PRO A 4 -18.04 7.58 1.31
N PHE A 5 -17.57 6.51 0.66
CA PHE A 5 -16.39 5.76 1.11
C PHE A 5 -15.11 6.62 1.09
N VAL A 6 -14.98 7.49 0.09
CA VAL A 6 -13.93 8.49 -0.09
C VAL A 6 -14.49 9.71 -0.83
N ASP A 7 -13.98 10.91 -0.53
CA ASP A 7 -14.42 12.15 -1.19
C ASP A 7 -13.21 12.95 -1.71
N LEU A 8 -12.71 12.52 -2.87
CA LEU A 8 -11.59 13.20 -3.55
C LEU A 8 -11.93 14.62 -4.00
N LYS A 9 -13.24 14.92 -4.21
CA LYS A 9 -13.67 16.27 -4.60
C LYS A 9 -13.46 17.26 -3.47
N LYS A 10 -13.78 16.88 -2.21
CA LYS A 10 -13.51 17.73 -1.05
C LYS A 10 -12.03 18.00 -0.87
N GLN A 11 -11.19 16.95 -1.03
CA GLN A 11 -9.74 17.12 -0.96
C GLN A 11 -9.24 18.10 -2.04
N TYR A 12 -9.66 17.91 -3.29
CA TYR A 12 -9.32 18.81 -4.38
C TYR A 12 -9.72 20.27 -4.07
N GLN A 13 -10.95 20.48 -3.61
CA GLN A 13 -11.46 21.83 -3.30
C GLN A 13 -10.62 22.55 -2.24
N SER A 14 -10.04 21.84 -1.28
CA SER A 14 -9.22 22.44 -0.22
C SER A 14 -7.84 22.93 -0.69
N ILE A 15 -7.33 22.42 -1.81
CA ILE A 15 -6.00 22.75 -2.36
C ILE A 15 -6.07 23.15 -3.84
N GLN A 16 -7.25 23.51 -4.34
CA GLN A 16 -7.52 23.73 -5.76
C GLN A 16 -6.57 24.76 -6.38
N GLN A 17 -6.34 25.88 -5.71
CA GLN A 17 -5.49 26.94 -6.25
C GLN A 17 -4.03 26.50 -6.38
N GLU A 18 -3.50 25.78 -5.39
CA GLU A 18 -2.15 25.23 -5.43
C GLU A 18 -1.99 24.24 -6.59
N ILE A 19 -2.97 23.35 -6.76
CA ILE A 19 -2.98 22.35 -7.84
C ILE A 19 -3.04 23.01 -9.20
N LEU A 20 -3.97 23.93 -9.43
CA LEU A 20 -4.12 24.62 -10.72
C LEU A 20 -2.89 25.44 -11.07
N SER A 21 -2.29 26.16 -10.10
CA SER A 21 -1.04 26.88 -10.32
C SER A 21 0.09 25.95 -10.73
N SER A 22 0.26 24.81 -10.04
CA SER A 22 1.33 23.85 -10.34
C SER A 22 1.17 23.20 -11.71
N ILE A 23 -0.06 22.82 -12.10
CA ILE A 23 -0.35 22.24 -13.42
C ILE A 23 -0.14 23.26 -14.53
N ASN A 24 -0.55 24.53 -14.33
CA ASN A 24 -0.33 25.58 -15.32
C ASN A 24 1.16 25.79 -15.63
N CYS A 25 2.04 25.75 -14.63
CA CYS A 25 3.47 25.80 -14.89
C CYS A 25 3.95 24.65 -15.81
N VAL A 26 3.42 23.43 -15.64
CA VAL A 26 3.75 22.31 -16.53
C VAL A 26 3.31 22.58 -17.97
N PHE A 27 2.14 23.20 -18.16
CA PHE A 27 1.62 23.54 -19.48
C PHE A 27 2.42 24.68 -20.14
N GLU A 28 2.78 25.70 -19.38
CA GLU A 28 3.58 26.82 -19.85
C GLU A 28 4.99 26.36 -20.30
N ASP A 29 5.61 25.46 -19.54
CA ASP A 29 6.92 24.92 -19.86
C ASP A 29 6.89 23.83 -20.96
N GLY A 30 5.73 23.23 -21.25
CA GLY A 30 5.57 22.17 -22.25
C GLY A 30 6.32 20.87 -21.91
N THR A 31 6.73 20.66 -20.64
CA THR A 31 7.51 19.51 -20.20
C THR A 31 6.59 18.47 -19.56
N PHE A 32 5.97 17.61 -20.37
CA PHE A 32 4.95 16.66 -19.92
C PHE A 32 5.49 15.33 -19.42
N VAL A 33 6.68 14.93 -19.85
CA VAL A 33 7.30 13.66 -19.49
C VAL A 33 8.75 13.89 -19.08
N SER A 34 9.13 13.36 -17.92
CA SER A 34 10.48 13.59 -17.34
C SER A 34 10.74 15.08 -17.01
N GLY A 35 11.98 15.49 -16.79
CA GLY A 35 12.34 16.88 -16.56
C GLY A 35 12.15 17.33 -15.10
N GLN A 36 12.09 18.68 -14.95
CA GLN A 36 12.22 19.33 -13.64
C GLN A 36 11.13 18.94 -12.62
N TYR A 37 9.88 18.79 -13.04
CA TYR A 37 8.76 18.49 -12.13
C TYR A 37 8.89 17.08 -11.55
N LEU A 38 9.27 16.10 -12.37
CA LEU A 38 9.55 14.74 -11.90
C LEU A 38 10.75 14.74 -10.95
N GLN A 39 11.84 15.40 -11.33
CA GLN A 39 13.05 15.47 -10.50
C GLN A 39 12.79 16.16 -9.16
N GLN A 40 12.01 17.24 -9.16
CA GLN A 40 11.60 17.93 -7.93
C GLN A 40 10.83 16.98 -7.00
N PHE A 41 9.79 16.32 -7.51
CA PHE A 41 9.01 15.37 -6.73
C PHE A 41 9.86 14.22 -6.20
N GLU A 42 10.71 13.62 -7.05
CA GLU A 42 11.62 12.54 -6.63
C GLU A 42 12.54 12.98 -5.48
N ASN A 43 13.12 14.19 -5.58
CA ASN A 43 13.98 14.74 -4.53
C ASN A 43 13.20 15.02 -3.22
N GLU A 44 12.01 15.61 -3.33
CA GLU A 44 11.14 15.89 -2.18
C GLU A 44 10.70 14.60 -1.49
N PHE A 45 10.31 13.57 -2.26
CA PHE A 45 9.83 12.29 -1.72
C PHE A 45 10.97 11.47 -1.09
N ALA A 46 12.14 11.44 -1.72
CA ALA A 46 13.35 10.82 -1.17
C ALA A 46 13.78 11.48 0.13
N SER A 47 13.86 12.82 0.14
CA SER A 47 14.19 13.61 1.33
C SER A 47 13.21 13.37 2.47
N LEU A 48 11.90 13.34 2.17
CA LEU A 48 10.86 13.08 3.16
C LEU A 48 11.05 11.71 3.83
N HIS A 49 11.51 10.70 3.11
CA HIS A 49 11.77 9.35 3.67
C HIS A 49 13.19 9.17 4.22
N GLY A 50 14.09 10.12 4.00
CA GLY A 50 15.49 10.04 4.43
C GLY A 50 16.30 8.99 3.64
N VAL A 51 16.02 8.84 2.34
CA VAL A 51 16.71 7.92 1.44
C VAL A 51 17.39 8.67 0.29
N ASN A 52 18.37 8.03 -0.37
CA ASN A 52 19.19 8.66 -1.40
C ASN A 52 18.44 8.80 -2.74
N HIS A 53 17.58 7.83 -3.09
CA HIS A 53 16.99 7.75 -4.42
C HIS A 53 15.48 7.50 -4.37
N CYS A 54 14.77 8.25 -5.20
CA CYS A 54 13.40 7.99 -5.61
C CYS A 54 13.35 7.87 -7.14
N ILE A 55 12.64 6.88 -7.65
CA ILE A 55 12.41 6.68 -9.08
C ILE A 55 10.90 6.69 -9.32
N GLY A 56 10.40 7.73 -9.99
CA GLY A 56 9.00 7.83 -10.39
C GLY A 56 8.66 6.85 -11.51
N VAL A 57 7.60 6.09 -11.31
CA VAL A 57 7.10 5.06 -12.25
C VAL A 57 5.61 5.23 -12.49
N GLY A 58 5.07 4.52 -13.48
CA GLY A 58 3.66 4.62 -13.90
C GLY A 58 2.65 4.25 -12.82
N ASN A 59 2.98 3.32 -11.93
CA ASN A 59 2.12 2.86 -10.83
C ASN A 59 2.90 1.99 -9.85
N GLY A 60 2.27 1.62 -8.72
CA GLY A 60 2.90 0.77 -7.70
C GLY A 60 3.14 -0.68 -8.16
N THR A 61 2.36 -1.20 -9.09
CA THR A 61 2.53 -2.53 -9.69
C THR A 61 3.83 -2.59 -10.47
N ASP A 62 4.06 -1.60 -11.34
CA ASP A 62 5.31 -1.47 -12.10
C ASP A 62 6.53 -1.24 -11.18
N ALA A 63 6.33 -0.56 -10.04
CA ALA A 63 7.39 -0.41 -9.04
C ALA A 63 7.87 -1.78 -8.52
N ILE A 64 6.95 -2.66 -8.11
CA ILE A 64 7.26 -4.02 -7.67
C ILE A 64 7.96 -4.80 -8.78
N PHE A 65 7.42 -4.78 -10.01
CA PHE A 65 7.99 -5.47 -11.16
C PHE A 65 9.41 -5.01 -11.45
N THR A 66 9.63 -3.69 -11.46
CA THR A 66 10.95 -3.09 -11.71
C THR A 66 11.99 -3.54 -10.67
N ILE A 67 11.62 -3.53 -9.37
CA ILE A 67 12.49 -3.99 -8.29
C ILE A 67 12.86 -5.45 -8.50
N LEU A 68 11.88 -6.34 -8.68
CA LEU A 68 12.11 -7.78 -8.86
C LEU A 68 13.01 -8.07 -10.05
N LYS A 69 12.74 -7.44 -11.21
CA LYS A 69 13.55 -7.61 -12.43
C LYS A 69 14.99 -7.13 -12.24
N MET A 70 15.19 -6.00 -11.57
CA MET A 70 16.53 -5.42 -11.38
C MET A 70 17.34 -6.11 -10.29
N LEU A 71 16.69 -6.86 -9.39
CA LEU A 71 17.35 -7.80 -8.47
C LEU A 71 17.65 -9.16 -9.10
N GLY A 72 17.27 -9.38 -10.38
CA GLY A 72 17.49 -10.62 -11.08
C GLY A 72 16.56 -11.77 -10.69
N ILE A 73 15.44 -11.47 -10.00
CA ILE A 73 14.46 -12.46 -9.57
C ILE A 73 13.64 -12.93 -10.79
N GLY A 74 13.58 -14.24 -11.01
CA GLY A 74 12.94 -14.82 -12.19
C GLY A 74 12.66 -16.31 -12.09
N ALA A 75 12.67 -17.01 -13.23
CA ALA A 75 12.33 -18.43 -13.30
C ALA A 75 13.20 -19.29 -12.36
N GLY A 76 12.55 -20.12 -11.54
CA GLY A 76 13.18 -20.96 -10.54
C GLY A 76 13.36 -20.32 -9.17
N ASP A 77 13.11 -19.01 -9.04
CA ASP A 77 13.18 -18.31 -7.77
C ASP A 77 11.81 -18.28 -7.07
N GLU A 78 11.86 -18.11 -5.76
CA GLU A 78 10.67 -17.95 -4.90
C GLU A 78 10.71 -16.61 -4.16
N VAL A 79 9.54 -15.98 -4.01
CA VAL A 79 9.37 -14.75 -3.22
C VAL A 79 8.25 -14.96 -2.19
N ILE A 80 8.58 -14.78 -0.91
CA ILE A 80 7.63 -14.89 0.19
C ILE A 80 6.81 -13.60 0.30
N ILE A 81 5.45 -13.75 0.32
CA ILE A 81 4.49 -12.65 0.41
C ILE A 81 3.34 -13.01 1.37
N PRO A 82 2.59 -12.01 1.89
CA PRO A 82 1.38 -12.27 2.66
C PRO A 82 0.30 -12.93 1.79
N SER A 83 -0.47 -13.84 2.39
CA SER A 83 -1.60 -14.52 1.73
C SER A 83 -2.81 -13.62 1.50
N HIS A 84 -2.95 -12.51 2.23
CA HIS A 84 -4.03 -11.55 2.07
C HIS A 84 -3.47 -10.17 1.72
N ASN A 85 -3.67 -9.77 0.48
CA ASN A 85 -3.21 -8.49 -0.07
C ASN A 85 -3.89 -8.21 -1.41
N TRP A 86 -3.59 -7.04 -2.00
CA TRP A 86 -3.87 -6.76 -3.41
C TRP A 86 -3.01 -7.65 -4.32
N ILE A 87 -3.59 -8.04 -5.46
CA ILE A 87 -2.98 -9.04 -6.35
C ILE A 87 -1.61 -8.64 -6.91
N SER A 88 -1.29 -7.35 -7.02
CA SER A 88 -0.08 -6.85 -7.70
C SER A 88 1.22 -7.50 -7.22
N SER A 89 1.37 -7.75 -5.92
CA SER A 89 2.58 -8.40 -5.41
C SER A 89 2.75 -9.83 -5.97
N ALA A 90 1.67 -10.61 -6.03
CA ALA A 90 1.71 -11.98 -6.54
C ALA A 90 1.84 -12.01 -8.08
N GLU A 91 1.10 -11.16 -8.79
CA GLU A 91 1.14 -11.16 -10.26
C GLU A 91 2.48 -10.68 -10.79
N MET A 92 3.13 -9.69 -10.15
CA MET A 92 4.44 -9.23 -10.59
C MET A 92 5.54 -10.27 -10.35
N ILE A 93 5.45 -11.04 -9.26
CA ILE A 93 6.33 -12.19 -9.06
C ILE A 93 6.15 -13.21 -10.19
N THR A 94 4.91 -13.60 -10.50
CA THR A 94 4.64 -14.56 -11.60
C THR A 94 5.06 -14.04 -12.97
N LEU A 95 4.89 -12.75 -13.24
CA LEU A 95 5.31 -12.15 -14.51
C LEU A 95 6.83 -12.05 -14.65
N THR A 96 7.61 -12.10 -13.56
CA THR A 96 9.08 -12.30 -13.68
C THR A 96 9.46 -13.72 -14.03
N GLY A 97 8.55 -14.69 -13.88
CA GLY A 97 8.78 -16.12 -13.96
C GLY A 97 9.03 -16.79 -12.60
N ALA A 98 9.10 -16.03 -11.52
CA ALA A 98 9.28 -16.54 -10.16
C ALA A 98 7.95 -17.06 -9.56
N THR A 99 8.05 -17.78 -8.46
CA THR A 99 6.91 -18.38 -7.75
C THR A 99 6.60 -17.59 -6.48
N PRO A 100 5.36 -17.10 -6.29
CA PRO A 100 4.94 -16.51 -5.02
C PRO A 100 4.73 -17.60 -3.97
N VAL A 101 5.33 -17.43 -2.79
CA VAL A 101 5.16 -18.32 -1.63
C VAL A 101 4.33 -17.58 -0.58
N PHE A 102 3.11 -18.03 -0.37
CA PHE A 102 2.19 -17.38 0.54
C PHE A 102 2.44 -17.73 2.00
N VAL A 103 2.40 -16.74 2.87
CA VAL A 103 2.42 -16.86 4.33
C VAL A 103 1.17 -16.22 4.90
N ASP A 104 0.51 -16.91 5.81
CA ASP A 104 -0.73 -16.44 6.43
C ASP A 104 -0.53 -15.18 7.28
N SER A 105 -1.60 -14.46 7.54
CA SER A 105 -1.58 -13.28 8.40
C SER A 105 -1.36 -13.66 9.87
N ASP A 106 -0.84 -12.70 10.65
CA ASP A 106 -0.61 -12.88 12.08
C ASP A 106 -1.94 -13.06 12.84
N SER A 107 -2.09 -14.25 13.44
CA SER A 107 -3.28 -14.61 14.22
C SER A 107 -3.32 -13.99 15.61
N SER A 108 -2.15 -13.58 16.13
CA SER A 108 -2.00 -13.14 17.52
C SER A 108 -2.33 -11.66 17.72
N SER A 109 -2.26 -10.85 16.65
CA SER A 109 -2.27 -9.40 16.79
C SER A 109 -3.36 -8.67 16.02
N ASN A 110 -4.19 -9.36 15.22
CA ASN A 110 -5.23 -8.70 14.38
C ASN A 110 -4.73 -7.50 13.55
N THR A 111 -3.48 -7.57 13.11
CA THR A 111 -2.82 -6.48 12.36
C THR A 111 -3.03 -6.59 10.86
N PHE A 112 -3.57 -7.71 10.38
CA PHE A 112 -3.76 -8.05 8.96
C PHE A 112 -2.45 -8.21 8.16
N THR A 113 -1.28 -8.10 8.80
CA THR A 113 0.02 -8.23 8.15
C THR A 113 0.54 -9.66 8.19
N ILE A 114 1.56 -9.95 7.39
CA ILE A 114 2.22 -11.27 7.35
C ILE A 114 2.71 -11.71 8.73
N ASP A 115 2.53 -12.99 9.09
CA ASP A 115 3.03 -13.54 10.34
C ASP A 115 4.53 -13.86 10.24
N PRO A 116 5.42 -13.11 10.92
CA PRO A 116 6.86 -13.34 10.83
C PRO A 116 7.27 -14.74 11.36
N LYS A 117 6.51 -15.30 12.31
CA LYS A 117 6.79 -16.62 12.89
C LYS A 117 6.61 -17.76 11.90
N LYS A 118 5.84 -17.54 10.83
CA LYS A 118 5.58 -18.54 9.80
C LYS A 118 6.51 -18.42 8.58
N ILE A 119 7.33 -17.35 8.50
CA ILE A 119 8.20 -17.09 7.34
C ILE A 119 9.30 -18.14 7.23
N GLU A 120 10.06 -18.40 8.32
CA GLU A 120 11.22 -19.30 8.27
C GLU A 120 10.86 -20.70 7.77
N ALA A 121 9.69 -21.24 8.14
CA ALA A 121 9.21 -22.54 7.70
C ALA A 121 8.88 -22.63 6.19
N LYS A 122 8.84 -21.49 5.50
CA LYS A 122 8.56 -21.39 4.06
C LYS A 122 9.81 -21.11 3.22
N ILE A 123 10.98 -20.91 3.86
CA ILE A 123 12.24 -20.67 3.17
C ILE A 123 12.78 -21.96 2.59
N THR A 124 13.11 -21.93 1.29
CA THR A 124 13.75 -23.03 0.55
C THR A 124 15.08 -22.52 -0.07
N PRO A 125 15.90 -23.40 -0.67
CA PRO A 125 17.07 -22.95 -1.44
C PRO A 125 16.76 -22.04 -2.64
N HIS A 126 15.50 -22.02 -3.08
CA HIS A 126 15.00 -21.17 -4.18
C HIS A 126 14.52 -19.79 -3.73
N THR A 127 14.29 -19.61 -2.44
CA THR A 127 13.81 -18.33 -1.91
C THR A 127 14.87 -17.24 -2.10
N LYS A 128 14.47 -16.12 -2.72
CA LYS A 128 15.35 -14.96 -3.00
C LYS A 128 14.95 -13.70 -2.24
N ALA A 129 13.67 -13.54 -1.96
CA ALA A 129 13.19 -12.33 -1.31
C ALA A 129 12.00 -12.60 -0.37
N ILE A 130 11.84 -11.69 0.58
CA ILE A 130 10.62 -11.51 1.36
C ILE A 130 10.06 -10.15 0.96
N LEU A 131 8.77 -10.11 0.58
CA LEU A 131 8.05 -8.91 0.18
C LEU A 131 6.84 -8.71 1.13
N PRO A 132 7.05 -8.18 2.35
CA PRO A 132 5.97 -7.81 3.24
C PRO A 132 5.18 -6.64 2.67
N VAL A 133 3.90 -6.57 3.05
CA VAL A 133 3.00 -5.46 2.73
C VAL A 133 2.59 -4.79 4.02
N HIS A 134 2.74 -3.47 4.08
CA HIS A 134 2.27 -2.64 5.19
C HIS A 134 0.78 -2.33 4.99
N LEU A 135 -0.04 -3.38 5.18
CA LEU A 135 -1.44 -3.38 4.77
C LEU A 135 -2.28 -2.39 5.59
N TYR A 136 -3.20 -1.70 4.93
CA TYR A 136 -4.11 -0.69 5.47
C TYR A 136 -3.41 0.53 6.12
N GLY A 137 -2.08 0.59 6.06
CA GLY A 137 -1.28 1.67 6.64
C GLY A 137 -0.59 1.32 7.96
N GLN A 138 -0.66 0.05 8.40
CA GLN A 138 0.12 -0.45 9.53
C GLN A 138 1.40 -1.12 9.04
N PRO A 139 2.57 -0.79 9.63
CA PRO A 139 3.80 -1.53 9.39
C PRO A 139 3.59 -3.03 9.62
N ALA A 140 4.07 -3.89 8.72
CA ALA A 140 4.31 -5.29 9.05
C ALA A 140 5.37 -5.36 10.18
N HIS A 141 5.56 -6.51 10.83
CA HIS A 141 6.61 -6.67 11.86
C HIS A 141 8.01 -6.56 11.23
N ILE A 142 8.37 -5.34 10.76
CA ILE A 142 9.45 -5.18 9.80
C ILE A 142 10.82 -5.50 10.37
N HIS A 143 11.09 -5.17 11.65
CA HIS A 143 12.35 -5.56 12.32
C HIS A 143 12.52 -7.07 12.40
N ALA A 144 11.46 -7.81 12.75
CA ALA A 144 11.49 -9.27 12.80
C ALA A 144 11.70 -9.87 11.39
N ILE A 145 11.00 -9.33 10.39
CA ILE A 145 11.13 -9.77 8.99
C ILE A 145 12.52 -9.47 8.45
N LYS A 146 13.07 -8.28 8.76
CA LYS A 146 14.44 -7.93 8.38
C LYS A 146 15.47 -8.87 9.00
N SER A 147 15.33 -9.21 10.28
CA SER A 147 16.21 -10.16 10.95
C SER A 147 16.18 -11.53 10.27
N ILE A 148 15.02 -12.00 9.80
CA ILE A 148 14.90 -13.24 9.03
C ILE A 148 15.59 -13.09 7.68
N ALA A 149 15.33 -12.01 6.94
CA ALA A 149 15.96 -11.77 5.65
C ALA A 149 17.49 -11.74 5.75
N ASP A 150 18.04 -11.03 6.76
CA ASP A 150 19.48 -10.97 7.01
C ASP A 150 20.06 -12.34 7.36
N LYS A 151 19.39 -13.13 8.24
CA LYS A 151 19.80 -14.48 8.65
C LYS A 151 19.95 -15.45 7.47
N PHE A 152 19.03 -15.36 6.49
CA PHE A 152 18.99 -16.25 5.34
C PHE A 152 19.56 -15.62 4.05
N ASN A 153 20.17 -14.43 4.15
CA ASN A 153 20.73 -13.67 3.01
C ASN A 153 19.70 -13.48 1.88
N LEU A 154 18.47 -13.08 2.24
CA LEU A 154 17.37 -12.80 1.33
C LEU A 154 17.22 -11.29 1.11
N TYR A 155 16.76 -10.88 -0.06
CA TYR A 155 16.34 -9.51 -0.27
C TYR A 155 15.07 -9.22 0.54
N LEU A 156 15.04 -8.07 1.22
CA LEU A 156 13.84 -7.49 1.80
C LEU A 156 13.35 -6.39 0.86
N ILE A 157 12.13 -6.55 0.34
CA ILE A 157 11.46 -5.57 -0.54
C ILE A 157 10.18 -5.15 0.17
N GLU A 158 9.95 -3.84 0.37
CA GLU A 158 8.77 -3.37 1.09
C GLU A 158 7.67 -2.90 0.13
N ASP A 159 6.46 -3.46 0.24
CA ASP A 159 5.27 -2.89 -0.40
C ASP A 159 4.65 -1.85 0.53
N CYS A 160 4.89 -0.58 0.20
CA CYS A 160 4.43 0.61 0.92
C CYS A 160 3.23 1.28 0.23
N ALA A 161 2.53 0.61 -0.68
CA ALA A 161 1.42 1.18 -1.45
C ALA A 161 0.28 1.74 -0.57
N GLN A 162 0.20 1.37 0.71
CA GLN A 162 -0.83 1.80 1.64
C GLN A 162 -0.28 2.49 2.91
N SER A 163 1.03 2.78 2.97
CA SER A 163 1.69 3.09 4.24
C SER A 163 2.64 4.30 4.20
N ILE A 164 2.38 5.25 3.32
CA ILE A 164 3.20 6.47 3.23
C ILE A 164 3.28 7.14 4.60
N LEU A 165 4.52 7.34 5.10
CA LEU A 165 4.84 7.88 6.43
C LEU A 165 4.34 7.03 7.61
N ALA A 166 4.07 5.75 7.43
CA ALA A 166 3.95 4.83 8.55
C ALA A 166 5.33 4.55 9.14
N GLU A 167 5.39 4.28 10.45
CA GLU A 167 6.66 4.12 11.15
C GLU A 167 6.60 2.94 12.12
N GLU A 168 7.74 2.25 12.29
CA GLU A 168 8.00 1.34 13.40
C GLU A 168 9.28 1.81 14.12
N ASP A 169 9.21 1.97 15.44
CA ASP A 169 10.30 2.53 16.28
C ASP A 169 10.88 3.86 15.76
N ASN A 170 10.01 4.77 15.28
CA ASN A 170 10.34 6.07 14.68
C ASN A 170 11.13 5.98 13.36
N GLN A 171 11.28 4.81 12.77
CA GLN A 171 11.83 4.65 11.42
C GLN A 171 10.69 4.44 10.42
N ARG A 172 10.70 5.20 9.33
CA ARG A 172 9.69 5.13 8.28
C ARG A 172 9.77 3.81 7.52
N VAL A 173 8.62 3.16 7.30
CA VAL A 173 8.57 1.99 6.39
C VAL A 173 8.96 2.42 4.97
N GLY A 174 9.50 1.48 4.22
CA GLY A 174 10.09 1.75 2.91
C GLY A 174 11.58 2.08 2.97
N THR A 175 12.19 2.05 4.18
CA THR A 175 13.61 2.33 4.40
C THR A 175 14.39 1.18 5.04
N PHE A 176 13.74 0.03 5.30
CA PHE A 176 14.33 -1.14 5.93
C PHE A 176 14.94 -2.12 4.95
N GLY A 177 14.34 -2.25 3.77
CA GLY A 177 14.74 -3.17 2.72
C GLY A 177 15.72 -2.59 1.71
N ILE A 178 16.12 -3.42 0.74
CA ILE A 178 16.98 -3.00 -0.38
C ILE A 178 16.27 -1.98 -1.28
N ALA A 179 14.94 -2.11 -1.43
CA ALA A 179 14.08 -1.19 -2.15
C ALA A 179 12.63 -1.30 -1.66
N SER A 180 11.84 -0.28 -1.93
CA SER A 180 10.42 -0.23 -1.59
C SER A 180 9.57 0.32 -2.73
N ALA A 181 8.33 -0.19 -2.85
CA ALA A 181 7.37 0.20 -3.86
C ALA A 181 6.24 1.03 -3.25
N PHE A 182 5.92 2.16 -3.88
CA PHE A 182 4.84 3.06 -3.50
C PHE A 182 3.81 3.19 -4.63
N SER A 183 2.55 3.36 -4.27
CA SER A 183 1.46 3.63 -5.19
C SER A 183 0.87 5.01 -4.91
N PHE A 184 0.65 5.77 -5.96
CA PHE A 184 -0.04 7.05 -5.92
C PHE A 184 -1.41 6.97 -6.60
N TYR A 185 -2.03 5.77 -6.63
CA TYR A 185 -3.42 5.63 -7.07
C TYR A 185 -4.31 6.65 -6.34
N PRO A 186 -5.29 7.28 -6.99
CA PRO A 186 -5.98 8.48 -6.46
C PRO A 186 -6.52 8.38 -5.04
N THR A 187 -6.94 7.19 -4.60
CA THR A 187 -7.47 6.99 -3.24
C THR A 187 -6.42 6.74 -2.17
N LYS A 188 -5.14 6.64 -2.53
CA LYS A 188 -4.03 6.50 -1.57
C LYS A 188 -3.88 7.75 -0.70
N ASN A 189 -3.24 7.61 0.46
CA ASN A 189 -3.02 8.74 1.38
C ASN A 189 -2.35 9.92 0.66
N LEU A 190 -1.37 9.61 -0.21
CA LEU A 190 -0.82 10.52 -1.20
C LEU A 190 -1.22 9.99 -2.59
N GLY A 191 -2.29 10.50 -3.17
CA GLY A 191 -2.83 10.06 -4.47
C GLY A 191 -2.63 11.11 -5.55
N ALA A 192 -2.17 10.69 -6.73
CA ALA A 192 -2.15 11.48 -7.95
C ALA A 192 -3.57 11.74 -8.49
N TYR A 193 -3.69 12.47 -9.59
CA TYR A 193 -4.94 12.61 -10.34
C TYR A 193 -4.94 11.74 -11.60
N GLY A 194 -4.45 10.52 -11.44
CA GLY A 194 -4.28 9.45 -12.41
C GLY A 194 -3.45 8.36 -11.78
N ASP A 195 -2.85 7.49 -12.57
CA ASP A 195 -1.90 6.52 -12.06
C ASP A 195 -0.55 7.19 -11.73
N GLY A 196 0.16 6.58 -10.78
CA GLY A 196 1.48 6.98 -10.36
C GLY A 196 2.05 6.00 -9.34
N GLY A 197 3.36 5.95 -9.27
CA GLY A 197 4.09 5.16 -8.29
C GLY A 197 5.52 5.65 -8.15
N ALA A 198 6.22 5.12 -7.15
CA ALA A 198 7.64 5.38 -6.96
C ALA A 198 8.34 4.16 -6.36
N ILE A 199 9.65 4.13 -6.57
CA ILE A 199 10.57 3.20 -5.92
C ILE A 199 11.54 4.02 -5.07
N LEU A 200 11.77 3.60 -3.83
CA LEU A 200 12.83 4.14 -2.98
C LEU A 200 13.95 3.13 -2.79
N THR A 201 15.20 3.60 -2.75
CA THR A 201 16.37 2.79 -2.44
C THR A 201 17.54 3.67 -2.01
N ASN A 202 18.48 3.08 -1.24
CA ASN A 202 19.76 3.70 -0.92
C ASN A 202 20.93 3.13 -1.77
N ASP A 203 20.66 2.13 -2.63
CA ASP A 203 21.65 1.53 -3.50
C ASP A 203 21.77 2.30 -4.82
N ASP A 204 22.90 3.00 -5.02
CA ASP A 204 23.18 3.80 -6.21
C ASP A 204 23.16 2.96 -7.52
N GLY A 205 23.68 1.74 -7.46
CA GLY A 205 23.75 0.85 -8.60
C GLY A 205 22.37 0.35 -9.01
N LEU A 206 21.58 -0.06 -8.02
CA LEU A 206 20.19 -0.52 -8.22
C LEU A 206 19.32 0.64 -8.72
N ALA A 207 19.45 1.85 -8.14
CA ALA A 207 18.71 3.03 -8.58
C ALA A 207 18.95 3.34 -10.07
N LYS A 208 20.21 3.31 -10.53
CA LYS A 208 20.56 3.51 -11.95
C LYS A 208 19.93 2.46 -12.85
N LYS A 209 19.97 1.17 -12.46
CA LYS A 209 19.38 0.07 -13.21
C LYS A 209 17.86 0.22 -13.29
N MET A 210 17.18 0.51 -12.18
CA MET A 210 15.73 0.67 -12.13
C MET A 210 15.27 1.87 -12.98
N ARG A 211 15.97 3.00 -12.91
CA ARG A 211 15.68 4.17 -13.74
C ARG A 211 15.82 3.87 -15.22
N ALA A 212 16.89 3.18 -15.60
CA ALA A 212 17.11 2.76 -17.00
C ALA A 212 16.01 1.77 -17.44
N PHE A 213 15.72 0.74 -16.65
CA PHE A 213 14.70 -0.27 -16.96
C PHE A 213 13.31 0.35 -17.16
N ALA A 214 12.89 1.26 -16.28
CA ALA A 214 11.61 1.96 -16.35
C ALA A 214 11.50 2.89 -17.59
N ASN A 215 12.61 3.20 -18.23
CA ASN A 215 12.70 4.04 -19.42
C ASN A 215 13.35 3.30 -20.60
N HIS A 216 12.77 2.16 -21.02
CA HIS A 216 13.20 1.36 -22.16
C HIS A 216 14.65 0.82 -22.08
N GLY A 217 15.23 0.69 -20.89
CA GLY A 217 16.64 0.31 -20.71
C GLY A 217 17.64 1.39 -21.09
N MET A 218 17.20 2.63 -21.24
CA MET A 218 17.98 3.75 -21.77
C MET A 218 18.87 4.36 -20.67
N ILE A 219 20.18 4.42 -20.93
CA ILE A 219 21.17 5.05 -20.05
C ILE A 219 21.59 6.44 -20.53
N GLU A 220 21.56 6.67 -21.83
CA GLU A 220 21.74 7.96 -22.50
C GLU A 220 20.76 8.05 -23.67
N LYS A 221 20.55 9.25 -24.24
CA LYS A 221 19.62 9.44 -25.35
C LYS A 221 19.92 8.47 -26.49
N ASN A 222 18.97 7.59 -26.81
CA ASN A 222 19.06 6.53 -27.84
C ASN A 222 20.13 5.44 -27.57
N VAL A 223 20.67 5.34 -26.35
CA VAL A 223 21.60 4.28 -25.93
C VAL A 223 20.90 3.38 -24.92
N HIS A 224 20.59 2.15 -25.32
CA HIS A 224 19.87 1.17 -24.51
C HIS A 224 20.83 0.10 -24.02
N ALA A 225 21.05 -0.01 -22.71
CA ALA A 225 21.96 -1.00 -22.11
C ALA A 225 21.28 -2.34 -21.80
N MET A 226 19.94 -2.37 -21.77
CA MET A 226 19.14 -3.54 -21.49
C MET A 226 17.74 -3.41 -22.11
N GLN A 227 17.00 -4.51 -22.18
CA GLN A 227 15.56 -4.46 -22.42
C GLN A 227 14.88 -3.83 -21.21
N GLY A 228 13.96 -2.91 -21.43
CA GLY A 228 13.21 -2.23 -20.38
C GLY A 228 11.74 -2.09 -20.73
N ILE A 229 11.04 -1.31 -19.92
CA ILE A 229 9.63 -0.99 -20.11
C ILE A 229 9.43 0.53 -20.20
N ASN A 230 8.25 0.95 -20.59
CA ASN A 230 7.80 2.34 -20.47
C ASN A 230 6.94 2.48 -19.21
N SER A 231 7.56 2.81 -18.10
CA SER A 231 6.88 3.08 -16.84
C SER A 231 7.48 4.31 -16.19
N ARG A 232 6.83 5.45 -16.37
CA ARG A 232 7.29 6.76 -15.90
C ARG A 232 6.16 7.48 -15.19
N LEU A 233 6.50 8.29 -14.20
CA LEU A 233 5.58 9.23 -13.59
C LEU A 233 5.54 10.50 -14.46
N ASP A 234 4.37 10.86 -14.98
CA ASP A 234 4.21 12.05 -15.82
C ASP A 234 4.41 13.33 -15.00
N SER A 235 4.90 14.40 -15.67
CA SER A 235 5.17 15.70 -15.03
C SER A 235 3.92 16.31 -14.39
N ILE A 236 2.74 16.15 -15.00
CA ILE A 236 1.47 16.64 -14.42
C ILE A 236 1.21 15.91 -13.10
N GLN A 237 1.37 14.59 -13.04
CA GLN A 237 1.16 13.85 -11.81
C GLN A 237 2.23 14.17 -10.76
N ALA A 238 3.49 14.35 -11.16
CA ALA A 238 4.57 14.76 -10.27
C ALA A 238 4.30 16.16 -9.66
N ALA A 239 3.83 17.11 -10.45
CA ALA A 239 3.45 18.46 -10.00
C ALA A 239 2.29 18.42 -8.99
N VAL A 240 1.25 17.62 -9.27
CA VAL A 240 0.14 17.36 -8.32
C VAL A 240 0.64 16.73 -7.02
N LEU A 241 1.51 15.74 -7.11
CA LEU A 241 2.06 15.03 -5.95
C LEU A 241 2.96 15.95 -5.11
N SER A 242 3.79 16.80 -5.70
CA SER A 242 4.60 17.78 -4.96
C SER A 242 3.74 18.78 -4.17
N VAL A 243 2.59 19.21 -4.71
CA VAL A 243 1.62 20.02 -3.94
C VAL A 243 1.07 19.20 -2.76
N LYS A 244 0.56 18.01 -3.01
CA LYS A 244 -0.06 17.15 -1.99
C LYS A 244 0.92 16.68 -0.91
N LEU A 245 2.20 16.55 -1.27
CA LEU A 245 3.25 16.13 -0.35
C LEU A 245 3.40 17.11 0.84
N LYS A 246 3.14 18.39 0.63
CA LYS A 246 3.15 19.43 1.68
C LYS A 246 2.05 19.22 2.73
N HIS A 247 0.99 18.49 2.38
CA HIS A 247 -0.18 18.25 3.23
C HIS A 247 -0.23 16.86 3.85
N ILE A 248 0.61 15.90 3.40
CA ILE A 248 0.47 14.47 3.72
C ILE A 248 0.55 14.16 5.23
N GLU A 249 1.44 14.82 5.97
CA GLU A 249 1.56 14.63 7.42
C GLU A 249 0.26 15.02 8.13
N SER A 250 -0.26 16.21 7.83
CA SER A 250 -1.53 16.69 8.39
C SER A 250 -2.71 15.78 8.01
N TRP A 251 -2.75 15.26 6.78
CA TRP A 251 -3.79 14.32 6.38
C TRP A 251 -3.69 12.98 7.11
N ASN A 252 -2.49 12.46 7.31
CA ASN A 252 -2.28 11.24 8.09
C ASN A 252 -2.68 11.44 9.56
N GLU A 253 -2.36 12.57 10.18
CA GLU A 253 -2.78 12.92 11.54
C GLU A 253 -4.31 12.98 11.66
N LYS A 254 -4.99 13.59 10.69
CA LYS A 254 -6.46 13.59 10.64
C LYS A 254 -7.03 12.18 10.53
N ARG A 255 -6.46 11.31 9.66
CA ARG A 255 -6.87 9.90 9.56
C ARG A 255 -6.70 9.15 10.89
N ILE A 256 -5.58 9.34 11.56
CA ILE A 256 -5.30 8.74 12.88
C ILE A 256 -6.33 9.21 13.91
N HIS A 257 -6.59 10.52 13.97
CA HIS A 257 -7.58 11.08 14.89
C HIS A 257 -9.00 10.50 14.65
N LEU A 258 -9.43 10.43 13.39
CA LEU A 258 -10.74 9.90 13.01
C LEU A 258 -10.83 8.38 13.27
N ALA A 259 -9.75 7.62 13.03
CA ALA A 259 -9.68 6.20 13.35
C ALA A 259 -9.79 5.94 14.87
N ASN A 260 -9.09 6.72 15.68
CA ASN A 260 -9.21 6.64 17.13
C ASN A 260 -10.64 6.92 17.61
N ARG A 261 -11.35 7.85 16.95
CA ARG A 261 -12.75 8.12 17.25
C ARG A 261 -13.64 6.94 16.89
N TYR A 262 -13.44 6.29 15.73
CA TYR A 262 -14.12 5.03 15.40
C TYR A 262 -13.89 3.98 16.49
N SER A 263 -12.63 3.74 16.86
CA SER A 263 -12.26 2.74 17.87
C SER A 263 -12.93 3.01 19.21
N SER A 264 -12.99 4.28 19.63
CA SER A 264 -13.67 4.68 20.87
C SER A 264 -15.18 4.42 20.84
N LEU A 265 -15.85 4.70 19.72
CA LEU A 265 -17.31 4.58 19.58
C LEU A 265 -17.77 3.14 19.31
N LEU A 266 -16.90 2.29 18.73
CA LEU A 266 -17.24 0.92 18.36
C LEU A 266 -16.77 -0.13 19.40
N ARG A 267 -15.97 0.26 20.39
CA ARG A 267 -15.30 -0.65 21.35
C ARG A 267 -16.24 -1.65 22.03
N ASP A 268 -17.42 -1.20 22.41
CA ASP A 268 -18.36 -1.99 23.21
C ASP A 268 -19.47 -2.62 22.35
N ILE A 269 -19.37 -2.54 21.01
CA ILE A 269 -20.37 -3.15 20.13
C ILE A 269 -20.04 -4.62 19.95
N PRO A 270 -20.96 -5.54 20.32
CA PRO A 270 -20.73 -6.97 20.19
C PRO A 270 -20.55 -7.38 18.71
N PHE A 271 -19.84 -8.47 18.48
CA PHE A 271 -19.60 -9.04 17.15
C PHE A 271 -18.78 -8.16 16.19
N ILE A 272 -18.14 -7.08 16.69
CA ILE A 272 -17.19 -6.26 15.95
C ILE A 272 -15.80 -6.45 16.55
N GLU A 273 -14.85 -6.86 15.71
CA GLU A 273 -13.43 -6.83 16.03
C GLU A 273 -12.81 -5.59 15.39
N LEU A 274 -12.17 -4.75 16.20
CA LEU A 274 -11.51 -3.54 15.77
C LEU A 274 -10.08 -3.83 15.31
N PRO A 275 -9.48 -3.00 14.42
CA PRO A 275 -8.06 -3.10 14.10
C PRO A 275 -7.21 -2.88 15.36
N VAL A 276 -6.20 -3.73 15.55
CA VAL A 276 -5.23 -3.59 16.63
C VAL A 276 -4.04 -2.81 16.11
N ILE A 277 -3.64 -1.78 16.85
CA ILE A 277 -2.43 -1.02 16.60
C ILE A 277 -1.34 -1.62 17.49
N ARG A 278 -0.23 -2.04 16.90
CA ARG A 278 0.92 -2.53 17.68
C ARG A 278 1.59 -1.38 18.44
N ASP A 279 2.27 -1.74 19.52
CA ASP A 279 3.15 -0.79 20.23
C ASP A 279 4.28 -0.32 19.28
N ASN A 280 4.75 0.91 19.49
CA ASN A 280 5.85 1.53 18.76
C ASN A 280 5.62 1.66 17.23
N VAL A 281 4.36 1.61 16.74
CA VAL A 281 4.05 1.87 15.34
C VAL A 281 3.18 3.11 15.16
N LYS A 282 3.46 3.85 14.08
CA LYS A 282 2.57 4.88 13.55
C LYS A 282 1.76 4.29 12.41
N HIS A 283 0.53 3.87 12.72
CA HIS A 283 -0.44 3.40 11.73
C HIS A 283 -1.08 4.60 11.05
N VAL A 284 -0.92 4.77 9.73
CA VAL A 284 -1.41 5.94 8.99
C VAL A 284 -2.84 5.77 8.44
N PHE A 285 -3.50 4.67 8.75
CA PHE A 285 -4.90 4.39 8.44
C PHE A 285 -5.29 4.77 7.00
N HIS A 286 -4.62 4.13 6.03
CA HIS A 286 -5.12 4.16 4.66
C HIS A 286 -6.57 3.67 4.62
N LEU A 287 -6.86 2.61 5.37
CA LEU A 287 -8.21 2.07 5.58
C LEU A 287 -8.47 1.84 7.07
N TYR A 288 -9.72 2.01 7.50
CA TYR A 288 -10.19 1.55 8.80
C TYR A 288 -11.03 0.29 8.58
N VAL A 289 -10.46 -0.86 8.95
CA VAL A 289 -11.04 -2.18 8.65
C VAL A 289 -11.47 -2.86 9.94
N ILE A 290 -12.74 -3.19 10.02
CA ILE A 290 -13.32 -4.01 11.10
C ILE A 290 -13.55 -5.44 10.61
N ARG A 291 -13.69 -6.39 11.55
CA ARG A 291 -14.21 -7.74 11.27
C ARG A 291 -15.55 -7.95 11.92
N THR A 292 -16.42 -8.65 11.23
CA THR A 292 -17.69 -9.15 11.77
C THR A 292 -18.15 -10.40 11.01
N PRO A 293 -18.67 -11.43 11.68
CA PRO A 293 -19.26 -12.59 11.02
C PRO A 293 -20.53 -12.23 10.23
N GLN A 294 -21.13 -11.06 10.48
CA GLN A 294 -22.33 -10.58 9.80
C GLN A 294 -22.02 -9.53 8.72
N ARG A 295 -20.83 -9.57 8.11
CA ARG A 295 -20.33 -8.57 7.16
C ARG A 295 -21.33 -8.20 6.07
N GLU A 296 -21.90 -9.17 5.37
CA GLU A 296 -22.81 -8.91 4.23
C GLU A 296 -24.11 -8.23 4.67
N ALA A 297 -24.67 -8.70 5.79
CA ALA A 297 -25.88 -8.12 6.36
C ALA A 297 -25.63 -6.68 6.86
N LEU A 298 -24.51 -6.46 7.54
CA LEU A 298 -24.08 -5.14 8.00
C LEU A 298 -23.83 -4.19 6.81
N GLN A 299 -23.10 -4.65 5.77
CA GLN A 299 -22.83 -3.84 4.57
C GLN A 299 -24.13 -3.40 3.89
N LYS A 300 -25.07 -4.33 3.69
CA LYS A 300 -26.39 -4.02 3.11
C LYS A 300 -27.18 -3.02 3.97
N TYR A 301 -27.13 -3.19 5.29
CA TYR A 301 -27.81 -2.29 6.22
C TYR A 301 -27.19 -0.88 6.18
N LEU A 302 -25.87 -0.75 6.24
CA LEU A 302 -25.18 0.54 6.15
C LEU A 302 -25.49 1.24 4.83
N SER A 303 -25.51 0.50 3.72
CA SER A 303 -25.91 1.05 2.41
C SER A 303 -27.33 1.63 2.46
N SER A 304 -28.29 0.98 3.14
CA SER A 304 -29.66 1.51 3.30
C SER A 304 -29.73 2.78 4.15
N LYS A 305 -28.70 3.05 4.97
CA LYS A 305 -28.54 4.28 5.77
C LYS A 305 -27.75 5.37 5.02
N GLY A 306 -27.39 5.15 3.75
CA GLY A 306 -26.60 6.08 2.94
C GLY A 306 -25.11 6.04 3.24
N ILE A 307 -24.60 4.98 3.88
CA ILE A 307 -23.20 4.80 4.23
C ILE A 307 -22.55 3.83 3.25
N GLN A 308 -21.54 4.30 2.51
CA GLN A 308 -20.76 3.46 1.59
C GLN A 308 -19.65 2.75 2.35
N THR A 309 -19.48 1.46 2.10
CA THR A 309 -18.40 0.62 2.64
C THR A 309 -17.77 -0.21 1.54
N SER A 310 -16.58 -0.76 1.78
CA SER A 310 -15.87 -1.59 0.80
C SER A 310 -15.22 -2.80 1.45
N ILE A 311 -14.72 -3.74 0.64
CA ILE A 311 -14.03 -4.94 1.11
C ILE A 311 -12.64 -4.99 0.48
N HIS A 312 -11.59 -4.99 1.29
CA HIS A 312 -10.19 -5.05 0.84
C HIS A 312 -9.45 -6.21 1.53
N TYR A 313 -9.49 -7.47 0.98
CA TYR A 313 -10.04 -7.82 -0.33
C TYR A 313 -10.99 -9.02 -0.19
N PRO A 314 -11.95 -9.22 -1.12
CA PRO A 314 -12.98 -10.24 -0.96
C PRO A 314 -12.48 -11.67 -1.10
N LEU A 315 -11.30 -11.87 -1.69
CA LEU A 315 -10.62 -13.16 -1.78
C LEU A 315 -9.13 -12.98 -1.46
N ALA A 316 -8.59 -13.84 -0.61
CA ALA A 316 -7.17 -13.91 -0.36
C ALA A 316 -6.43 -14.54 -1.54
N LEU A 317 -5.16 -14.19 -1.72
CA LEU A 317 -4.37 -14.51 -2.91
C LEU A 317 -4.33 -16.01 -3.25
N PRO A 318 -4.14 -16.93 -2.29
CA PRO A 318 -4.12 -18.38 -2.58
C PRO A 318 -5.45 -18.90 -3.15
N PHE A 319 -6.55 -18.18 -2.94
CA PHE A 319 -7.90 -18.58 -3.40
C PHE A 319 -8.32 -17.93 -4.71
N LEU A 320 -7.51 -17.02 -5.23
CA LEU A 320 -7.72 -16.44 -6.56
C LEU A 320 -7.47 -17.49 -7.66
N THR A 321 -8.26 -17.44 -8.73
CA THR A 321 -8.17 -18.39 -9.85
C THR A 321 -6.75 -18.61 -10.37
N PRO A 322 -5.89 -17.58 -10.56
CA PRO A 322 -4.53 -17.77 -11.04
C PRO A 322 -3.62 -18.57 -10.09
N TYR A 323 -3.95 -18.65 -8.80
CA TYR A 323 -3.08 -19.23 -7.76
C TYR A 323 -3.66 -20.48 -7.09
N LYS A 324 -4.86 -20.94 -7.46
CA LYS A 324 -5.52 -22.12 -6.87
C LYS A 324 -4.72 -23.41 -6.97
N SER A 325 -3.85 -23.54 -7.97
CA SER A 325 -3.00 -24.73 -8.16
C SER A 325 -1.79 -24.77 -7.24
N VAL A 326 -1.41 -23.65 -6.62
CA VAL A 326 -0.15 -23.51 -5.85
C VAL A 326 -0.31 -23.92 -4.38
N ASN A 327 -1.50 -24.03 -3.81
CA ASN A 327 -1.83 -24.55 -2.47
C ASN A 327 -3.13 -23.94 -1.93
N SER A 328 -4.27 -24.37 -2.40
CA SER A 328 -5.58 -23.84 -2.02
C SER A 328 -6.25 -24.58 -0.84
N ASN A 329 -5.47 -25.26 0.01
CA ASN A 329 -6.04 -25.86 1.21
C ASN A 329 -6.41 -24.75 2.21
N LEU A 330 -7.69 -24.68 2.59
CA LEU A 330 -8.23 -23.72 3.55
C LEU A 330 -7.49 -23.78 4.90
N ASP A 331 -7.06 -24.98 5.31
CA ASP A 331 -6.34 -25.20 6.56
C ASP A 331 -4.92 -24.61 6.56
N THR A 332 -4.38 -24.29 5.38
CA THR A 332 -3.05 -23.68 5.25
C THR A 332 -3.07 -22.19 5.55
N TYR A 333 -4.20 -21.51 5.28
CA TYR A 333 -4.35 -20.06 5.44
C TYR A 333 -5.63 -19.69 6.21
N PRO A 334 -5.81 -20.22 7.45
CA PRO A 334 -7.07 -20.06 8.18
C PRO A 334 -7.39 -18.58 8.51
N ILE A 335 -6.36 -17.76 8.74
CA ILE A 335 -6.58 -16.35 9.06
C ILE A 335 -6.99 -15.56 7.81
N ALA A 336 -6.28 -15.73 6.71
CA ALA A 336 -6.65 -15.09 5.44
C ALA A 336 -8.04 -15.54 4.95
N PHE A 337 -8.39 -16.82 5.15
CA PHE A 337 -9.73 -17.33 4.85
C PHE A 337 -10.81 -16.72 5.74
N ARG A 338 -10.56 -16.58 7.04
CA ARG A 338 -11.46 -15.87 7.94
C ARG A 338 -11.63 -14.42 7.50
N ASP A 339 -10.52 -13.74 7.27
CA ASP A 339 -10.50 -12.30 6.97
C ASP A 339 -11.25 -11.97 5.67
N GLN A 340 -11.05 -12.71 4.59
CA GLN A 340 -11.77 -12.49 3.34
C GLN A 340 -13.30 -12.58 3.49
N ASN A 341 -13.79 -13.29 4.50
CA ASN A 341 -15.22 -13.47 4.78
C ASN A 341 -15.78 -12.45 5.79
N GLN A 342 -14.94 -11.80 6.61
CA GLN A 342 -15.40 -11.00 7.74
C GLN A 342 -15.00 -9.53 7.69
N ILE A 343 -13.99 -9.14 6.91
CA ILE A 343 -13.50 -7.75 6.87
C ILE A 343 -14.48 -6.83 6.18
N LEU A 344 -14.60 -5.62 6.73
CA LEU A 344 -15.37 -4.51 6.16
C LEU A 344 -14.62 -3.20 6.40
N SER A 345 -14.32 -2.48 5.33
CA SER A 345 -13.69 -1.17 5.39
C SER A 345 -14.76 -0.10 5.55
N LEU A 346 -14.67 0.70 6.60
CA LEU A 346 -15.52 1.86 6.87
C LEU A 346 -14.97 3.11 6.18
N PRO A 347 -15.83 4.13 5.91
CA PRO A 347 -15.37 5.40 5.34
C PRO A 347 -14.29 6.04 6.20
N LEU A 348 -13.14 6.36 5.62
CA LEU A 348 -12.08 7.08 6.32
C LEU A 348 -11.25 7.92 5.33
N TYR A 349 -11.33 9.24 5.44
CA TYR A 349 -10.55 10.21 4.66
C TYR A 349 -10.42 11.51 5.45
N PRO A 350 -9.40 12.36 5.19
CA PRO A 350 -9.08 13.53 6.02
C PRO A 350 -10.22 14.53 6.18
N GLU A 351 -11.12 14.62 5.20
CA GLU A 351 -12.25 15.56 5.15
C GLU A 351 -13.55 14.98 5.71
N LEU A 352 -13.51 13.74 6.26
CA LEU A 352 -14.67 13.10 6.89
C LEU A 352 -15.03 13.83 8.18
N SER A 353 -16.29 14.26 8.31
CA SER A 353 -16.73 14.98 9.51
C SER A 353 -16.98 14.06 10.71
N VAL A 354 -16.91 14.65 11.90
CA VAL A 354 -17.19 13.95 13.15
C VAL A 354 -18.63 13.44 13.20
N GLU A 355 -19.57 14.21 12.64
CA GLU A 355 -20.98 13.86 12.55
C GLU A 355 -21.19 12.65 11.63
N ALA A 356 -20.42 12.56 10.55
CA ALA A 356 -20.46 11.40 9.65
C ALA A 356 -19.97 10.14 10.37
N ILE A 357 -18.88 10.21 11.15
CA ILE A 357 -18.41 9.09 11.98
C ILE A 357 -19.47 8.70 13.00
N GLN A 358 -20.08 9.66 13.68
CA GLN A 358 -21.15 9.39 14.66
C GLN A 358 -22.34 8.68 13.98
N HIS A 359 -22.72 9.11 12.78
CA HIS A 359 -23.79 8.46 12.00
C HIS A 359 -23.43 7.01 11.63
N VAL A 360 -22.20 6.75 11.17
CA VAL A 360 -21.71 5.39 10.88
C VAL A 360 -21.76 4.51 12.12
N CYS A 361 -21.17 4.96 13.24
CA CYS A 361 -21.12 4.19 14.50
C CYS A 361 -22.51 3.94 15.09
N SER A 362 -23.39 4.95 15.09
CA SER A 362 -24.77 4.79 15.57
C SER A 362 -25.55 3.80 14.70
N SER A 363 -25.35 3.80 13.39
CA SER A 363 -25.97 2.85 12.47
C SER A 363 -25.47 1.42 12.70
N ILE A 364 -24.16 1.24 12.97
CA ILE A 364 -23.60 -0.07 13.34
C ILE A 364 -24.20 -0.55 14.68
N ALA A 365 -24.25 0.32 15.69
CA ALA A 365 -24.84 -0.01 16.99
C ALA A 365 -26.34 -0.38 16.88
N GLU A 366 -27.10 0.34 16.06
CA GLU A 366 -28.50 0.03 15.78
C GLU A 366 -28.67 -1.34 15.12
N PHE A 367 -27.78 -1.71 14.19
CA PHE A 367 -27.82 -3.01 13.53
C PHE A 367 -27.67 -4.17 14.52
N PHE A 368 -26.73 -4.09 15.46
CA PHE A 368 -26.47 -5.15 16.43
C PHE A 368 -27.38 -5.13 17.68
N LYS A 369 -28.24 -4.13 17.84
CA LYS A 369 -29.30 -4.10 18.87
C LYS A 369 -30.61 -4.77 18.43
N ARG A 370 -30.73 -5.10 17.14
CA ARG A 370 -31.88 -5.79 16.57
C ARG A 370 -31.77 -7.30 16.77
#